data_ca9c7cca01be157695866c3a7ab02b0e
#
_entry.id   ca9c7cca01be157695866c3a7ab02b0e
#
_cell.length_a   1.000
_cell.length_b   1.000
_cell.length_c   1.000
_cell.angle_alpha   90.00
_cell.angle_beta   90.00
_cell.angle_gamma   90.00
#
_symmetry.space_group_name_H-M   'P 1'
#
loop_
_entity.id
_entity.type
_entity.pdbx_description
1 polymer ?
#
loop_
_entity_poly.entity_id
_entity_poly.type
_entity_poly.pdbx_seq_one_letter_code
_entity_poly.pdbx_strand_id
1 'polypeptide(L)'
;MAPHQKYIEVFGGALSVFYRKEPSKIEILNDINGDLINLHRIIQTRPQSLNSCINGLLRSREIFYAIKHRTIKPRNKIEAAAFFYFQIAASFGAKGEHFAMPKGRSAKNIYRDFRVYSCRLRRATIENLSYEKLIKEYDSEDSLFYLDPPYFGTENYYKTAGGFSKQDHQALAEILRGIKGKFMLSYNDCELIRDLYRGFNMKELKISYSLNNAAERKSSSELLIMNY
;
A
#
# COMPACT_ATOMS: atom_id res chain seq x y z
N MET A 1 4.33 6.76 17.57
CA MET A 1 5.14 7.45 16.54
C MET A 1 5.92 8.57 17.22
N ALA A 2 7.15 8.85 16.77
CA ALA A 2 7.92 10.00 17.26
C ALA A 2 7.23 11.33 16.96
N PRO A 3 7.53 12.41 17.70
CA PRO A 3 7.06 13.76 17.37
C PRO A 3 7.52 14.17 15.95
N HIS A 4 6.61 14.72 15.15
CA HIS A 4 6.86 15.16 13.78
C HIS A 4 5.83 16.20 13.34
N GLN A 5 6.13 16.96 12.30
CA GLN A 5 5.17 17.83 11.63
C GLN A 5 4.73 17.26 10.27
N LYS A 6 5.66 16.57 9.58
CA LYS A 6 5.41 15.94 8.28
C LYS A 6 5.37 14.42 8.44
N TYR A 7 4.29 13.80 8.01
CA TYR A 7 4.15 12.35 7.89
C TYR A 7 4.23 11.95 6.42
N ILE A 8 5.14 11.06 6.08
CA ILE A 8 5.36 10.60 4.70
C ILE A 8 5.18 9.07 4.66
N GLU A 9 4.15 8.60 3.96
CA GLU A 9 3.92 7.16 3.70
C GLU A 9 4.53 6.81 2.35
N VAL A 10 5.70 6.15 2.35
CA VAL A 10 6.58 5.98 1.18
C VAL A 10 6.06 4.91 0.24
N PHE A 11 5.61 3.78 0.79
CA PHE A 11 4.98 2.66 0.09
C PHE A 11 3.53 2.58 0.57
N GLY A 12 2.69 3.43 -0.01
CA GLY A 12 1.36 3.71 0.55
C GLY A 12 0.39 2.54 0.49
N GLY A 13 0.40 1.77 -0.60
CA GLY A 13 -0.53 0.67 -0.76
C GLY A 13 -1.98 1.11 -0.51
N ALA A 14 -2.65 0.44 0.41
CA ALA A 14 -4.02 0.76 0.82
C ALA A 14 -4.12 1.94 1.81
N LEU A 15 -3.01 2.59 2.17
CA LEU A 15 -2.93 3.70 3.13
C LEU A 15 -3.48 3.32 4.52
N SER A 16 -3.23 2.09 4.96
CA SER A 16 -3.85 1.54 6.18
C SER A 16 -3.41 2.27 7.44
N VAL A 17 -2.18 2.73 7.50
CA VAL A 17 -1.65 3.49 8.65
C VAL A 17 -2.16 4.93 8.61
N PHE A 18 -2.12 5.57 7.45
CA PHE A 18 -2.67 6.92 7.25
C PHE A 18 -4.13 7.06 7.71
N TYR A 19 -4.99 6.09 7.35
CA TYR A 19 -6.41 6.15 7.72
C TYR A 19 -6.68 5.89 9.20
N ARG A 20 -5.74 5.30 9.94
CA ARG A 20 -5.92 4.92 11.36
C ARG A 20 -5.21 5.85 12.33
N LYS A 21 -4.15 6.52 11.88
CA LYS A 21 -3.40 7.45 12.73
C LYS A 21 -4.11 8.79 12.86
N GLU A 22 -3.81 9.51 13.92
CA GLU A 22 -4.19 10.91 14.04
C GLU A 22 -3.56 11.76 12.93
N PRO A 23 -4.26 12.76 12.40
CA PRO A 23 -3.73 13.65 11.37
C PRO A 23 -2.45 14.38 11.81
N SER A 24 -1.47 14.44 10.91
CA SER A 24 -0.30 15.30 11.05
C SER A 24 -0.54 16.64 10.35
N LYS A 25 0.27 17.64 10.65
CA LYS A 25 0.16 19.00 10.06
C LYS A 25 0.30 18.95 8.53
N ILE A 26 1.25 18.14 8.04
CA ILE A 26 1.50 17.89 6.62
C ILE A 26 1.53 16.39 6.43
N GLU A 27 0.85 15.88 5.41
CA GLU A 27 0.79 14.44 5.10
C GLU A 27 1.02 14.23 3.61
N ILE A 28 2.02 13.40 3.30
CA ILE A 28 2.43 13.02 1.95
C ILE A 28 2.26 11.52 1.80
N LEU A 29 1.53 11.10 0.78
CA LEU A 29 1.19 9.72 0.49
C LEU A 29 1.71 9.36 -0.87
N ASN A 30 2.50 8.32 -0.96
CA ASN A 30 3.16 7.93 -2.19
C ASN A 30 3.01 6.44 -2.47
N ASP A 31 3.00 6.09 -3.72
CA ASP A 31 3.24 4.73 -4.21
C ASP A 31 3.81 4.80 -5.62
N ILE A 32 4.65 3.84 -5.97
CA ILE A 32 5.18 3.73 -7.33
C ILE A 32 4.11 3.25 -8.33
N ASN A 33 3.08 2.54 -7.86
CA ASN A 33 2.00 2.03 -8.69
C ASN A 33 1.05 3.16 -9.14
N GLY A 34 1.19 3.59 -10.38
CA GLY A 34 0.38 4.67 -10.96
C GLY A 34 -1.13 4.40 -10.99
N ASP A 35 -1.57 3.15 -11.14
CA ASP A 35 -3.00 2.79 -11.13
C ASP A 35 -3.57 2.93 -9.72
N LEU A 36 -2.80 2.55 -8.70
CA LEU A 36 -3.16 2.74 -7.30
C LEU A 36 -3.22 4.22 -6.93
N ILE A 37 -2.23 5.00 -7.36
CA ILE A 37 -2.21 6.45 -7.16
C ILE A 37 -3.38 7.13 -7.89
N ASN A 38 -3.72 6.68 -9.10
CA ASN A 38 -4.92 7.16 -9.78
C ASN A 38 -6.19 6.89 -8.95
N LEU A 39 -6.32 5.70 -8.35
CA LEU A 39 -7.43 5.38 -7.46
C LEU A 39 -7.49 6.35 -6.27
N HIS A 40 -6.39 6.59 -5.58
CA HIS A 40 -6.35 7.51 -4.44
C HIS A 40 -6.70 8.96 -4.84
N ARG A 41 -6.20 9.45 -5.98
CA ARG A 41 -6.55 10.77 -6.53
C ARG A 41 -8.02 10.89 -6.89
N ILE A 42 -8.62 9.83 -7.43
CA ILE A 42 -10.06 9.82 -7.74
C ILE A 42 -10.89 9.73 -6.46
N ILE A 43 -10.48 8.96 -5.47
CA ILE A 43 -11.13 8.96 -4.14
C ILE A 43 -11.07 10.37 -3.53
N GLN A 44 -9.94 11.05 -3.61
CA GLN A 44 -9.76 12.40 -3.07
C GLN A 44 -10.69 13.42 -3.75
N THR A 45 -10.81 13.38 -5.07
CA THR A 45 -11.40 14.46 -5.87
C THR A 45 -12.78 14.16 -6.43
N ARG A 46 -13.13 12.89 -6.71
CA ARG A 46 -14.36 12.45 -7.41
C ARG A 46 -15.00 11.20 -6.78
N PRO A 47 -15.18 11.14 -5.44
CA PRO A 47 -15.63 9.92 -4.76
C PRO A 47 -17.03 9.47 -5.21
N GLN A 48 -17.96 10.41 -5.50
CA GLN A 48 -19.31 10.07 -5.97
C GLN A 48 -19.29 9.43 -7.36
N SER A 49 -18.50 9.98 -8.28
CA SER A 49 -18.36 9.43 -9.63
C SER A 49 -17.72 8.03 -9.58
N LEU A 50 -16.74 7.82 -8.70
CA LEU A 50 -16.16 6.51 -8.47
C LEU A 50 -17.18 5.52 -7.94
N ASN A 51 -17.98 5.91 -6.93
CA ASN A 51 -19.07 5.09 -6.37
C ASN A 51 -20.07 4.70 -7.48
N SER A 52 -20.49 5.64 -8.32
CA SER A 52 -21.43 5.37 -9.41
C SER A 52 -20.85 4.38 -10.42
N CYS A 53 -19.57 4.54 -10.81
CA CYS A 53 -18.90 3.58 -11.70
C CYS A 53 -18.82 2.16 -11.09
N ILE A 54 -18.44 2.04 -9.81
CA ILE A 54 -18.33 0.75 -9.15
C ILE A 54 -19.71 0.09 -8.98
N ASN A 55 -20.73 0.85 -8.62
CA ASN A 55 -22.09 0.35 -8.48
C ASN A 55 -22.69 -0.12 -9.81
N GLY A 56 -22.22 0.40 -10.94
CA GLY A 56 -22.56 -0.07 -12.28
C GLY A 56 -21.83 -1.35 -12.73
N LEU A 57 -20.81 -1.79 -11.97
CA LEU A 57 -20.07 -3.03 -12.29
C LEU A 57 -20.73 -4.24 -11.63
N LEU A 58 -21.24 -5.15 -12.44
CA LEU A 58 -21.70 -6.43 -11.93
C LEU A 58 -20.51 -7.26 -11.40
N ARG A 59 -20.62 -7.82 -10.20
CA ARG A 59 -19.63 -8.76 -9.67
C ARG A 59 -19.69 -10.07 -10.43
N SER A 60 -19.02 -10.13 -11.57
CA SER A 60 -18.99 -11.25 -12.51
C SER A 60 -17.56 -11.69 -12.77
N ARG A 61 -17.36 -12.99 -12.94
CA ARG A 61 -16.08 -13.57 -13.37
C ARG A 61 -15.71 -13.09 -14.78
N GLU A 62 -16.68 -13.02 -15.67
CA GLU A 62 -16.50 -12.55 -17.03
C GLU A 62 -15.96 -11.12 -17.05
N ILE A 63 -16.62 -10.21 -16.33
CA ILE A 63 -16.17 -8.81 -16.22
C ILE A 63 -14.78 -8.73 -15.57
N PHE A 64 -14.52 -9.52 -14.52
CA PHE A 64 -13.20 -9.55 -13.87
C PHE A 64 -12.09 -9.89 -14.87
N TYR A 65 -12.26 -10.96 -15.65
CA TYR A 65 -11.24 -11.34 -16.62
C TYR A 65 -11.21 -10.43 -17.84
N ALA A 66 -12.32 -9.83 -18.24
CA ALA A 66 -12.36 -8.83 -19.29
C ALA A 66 -11.54 -7.58 -18.92
N ILE A 67 -11.65 -7.12 -17.66
CA ILE A 67 -10.81 -6.04 -17.12
C ILE A 67 -9.34 -6.48 -17.04
N LYS A 68 -9.07 -7.64 -16.46
CA LYS A 68 -7.71 -8.17 -16.29
C LYS A 68 -6.96 -8.32 -17.61
N HIS A 69 -7.61 -8.86 -18.62
CA HIS A 69 -7.02 -9.09 -19.95
C HIS A 69 -7.14 -7.86 -20.88
N ARG A 70 -7.68 -6.73 -20.35
CA ARG A 70 -7.86 -5.48 -21.10
C ARG A 70 -8.71 -5.61 -22.36
N THR A 71 -9.63 -6.61 -22.40
CA THR A 71 -10.63 -6.74 -23.49
C THR A 71 -11.67 -5.63 -23.40
N ILE A 72 -11.99 -5.15 -22.21
CA ILE A 72 -12.64 -3.87 -21.98
C ILE A 72 -11.62 -2.85 -21.44
N LYS A 73 -11.64 -1.65 -22.02
CA LYS A 73 -10.70 -0.57 -21.66
C LYS A 73 -11.45 0.56 -20.99
N PRO A 74 -10.86 1.20 -19.97
CA PRO A 74 -11.48 2.36 -19.34
C PRO A 74 -11.47 3.55 -20.30
N ARG A 75 -12.56 4.31 -20.36
CA ARG A 75 -12.72 5.50 -21.20
C ARG A 75 -12.08 6.75 -20.60
N ASN A 76 -11.84 6.74 -19.30
CA ASN A 76 -11.27 7.87 -18.56
C ASN A 76 -10.64 7.40 -17.23
N LYS A 77 -10.00 8.33 -16.50
CA LYS A 77 -9.31 8.05 -15.23
C LYS A 77 -10.25 7.55 -14.12
N ILE A 78 -11.52 7.93 -14.11
CA ILE A 78 -12.51 7.48 -13.11
C ILE A 78 -12.83 6.00 -13.35
N GLU A 79 -13.12 5.64 -14.59
CA GLU A 79 -13.32 4.23 -14.97
C GLU A 79 -12.07 3.38 -14.73
N ALA A 80 -10.88 3.90 -15.03
CA ALA A 80 -9.63 3.21 -14.75
C ALA A 80 -9.48 2.94 -13.24
N ALA A 81 -9.80 3.90 -12.39
CA ALA A 81 -9.80 3.72 -10.94
C ALA A 81 -10.85 2.69 -10.48
N ALA A 82 -12.06 2.73 -11.06
CA ALA A 82 -13.11 1.77 -10.74
C ALA A 82 -12.72 0.33 -11.16
N PHE A 83 -12.13 0.16 -12.34
CA PHE A 83 -11.66 -1.16 -12.83
C PHE A 83 -10.52 -1.70 -11.98
N PHE A 84 -9.55 -0.86 -11.65
CA PHE A 84 -8.46 -1.24 -10.75
C PHE A 84 -8.99 -1.67 -9.38
N TYR A 85 -9.85 -0.86 -8.75
CA TYR A 85 -10.47 -1.21 -7.48
C TYR A 85 -11.27 -2.52 -7.57
N PHE A 86 -12.11 -2.68 -8.60
CA PHE A 86 -12.91 -3.88 -8.83
C PHE A 86 -12.01 -5.12 -8.93
N GLN A 87 -10.94 -5.04 -9.71
CA GLN A 87 -10.00 -6.15 -9.90
C GLN A 87 -9.37 -6.57 -8.56
N ILE A 88 -8.92 -5.63 -7.75
CA ILE A 88 -8.34 -5.93 -6.42
C ILE A 88 -9.42 -6.47 -5.46
N ALA A 89 -10.55 -5.79 -5.35
CA ALA A 89 -11.60 -6.12 -4.37
C ALA A 89 -12.32 -7.44 -4.67
N ALA A 90 -12.48 -7.79 -5.96
CA ALA A 90 -13.11 -9.04 -6.39
C ALA A 90 -12.14 -10.22 -6.52
N SER A 91 -10.84 -10.02 -6.26
CA SER A 91 -9.82 -11.06 -6.35
C SER A 91 -9.60 -11.82 -5.05
N PHE A 92 -9.09 -13.04 -5.17
CA PHE A 92 -8.63 -13.83 -4.03
C PHE A 92 -7.39 -13.18 -3.40
N GLY A 93 -7.43 -12.97 -2.09
CA GLY A 93 -6.33 -12.33 -1.35
C GLY A 93 -6.02 -10.89 -1.75
N ALA A 94 -6.93 -10.21 -2.49
CA ALA A 94 -6.73 -8.86 -3.02
C ALA A 94 -5.49 -8.70 -3.94
N LYS A 95 -5.07 -9.79 -4.61
CA LYS A 95 -3.89 -9.80 -5.48
C LYS A 95 -4.17 -9.39 -6.94
N GLY A 96 -5.44 -9.25 -7.34
CA GLY A 96 -5.83 -8.96 -8.73
C GLY A 96 -5.68 -10.14 -9.71
N GLU A 97 -5.22 -11.30 -9.25
CA GLU A 97 -4.80 -12.44 -10.07
C GLU A 97 -5.99 -13.34 -10.48
N HIS A 98 -6.77 -13.77 -9.50
CA HIS A 98 -7.83 -14.75 -9.67
C HIS A 98 -9.12 -14.25 -9.03
N PHE A 99 -10.23 -14.40 -9.75
CA PHE A 99 -11.54 -14.05 -9.23
C PHE A 99 -11.88 -14.85 -7.96
N ALA A 100 -12.24 -14.13 -6.90
CA ALA A 100 -12.60 -14.73 -5.61
C ALA A 100 -13.98 -15.36 -5.66
N MET A 101 -14.04 -16.69 -5.68
CA MET A 101 -15.29 -17.46 -5.58
C MET A 101 -15.72 -17.58 -4.11
N PRO A 102 -17.00 -17.37 -3.82
CA PRO A 102 -17.54 -17.69 -2.50
C PRO A 102 -17.53 -19.22 -2.30
N LYS A 103 -16.73 -19.70 -1.35
CA LYS A 103 -16.75 -21.09 -0.90
C LYS A 103 -17.37 -21.13 0.47
N GLY A 104 -18.63 -21.57 0.59
CA GLY A 104 -19.32 -21.75 1.89
C GLY A 104 -19.60 -20.47 2.68
N ARG A 105 -19.36 -19.26 2.13
CA ARG A 105 -19.64 -17.96 2.73
C ARG A 105 -20.19 -17.02 1.68
N SER A 106 -20.94 -16.02 2.09
CA SER A 106 -21.38 -14.94 1.18
C SER A 106 -20.19 -14.26 0.51
N ALA A 107 -20.39 -13.86 -0.75
CA ALA A 107 -19.40 -13.09 -1.48
C ALA A 107 -19.09 -11.79 -0.71
N LYS A 108 -17.80 -11.44 -0.62
CA LYS A 108 -17.40 -10.17 0.02
C LYS A 108 -18.06 -9.00 -0.72
N ASN A 109 -18.71 -8.11 0.03
CA ASN A 109 -19.22 -6.87 -0.54
C ASN A 109 -18.04 -6.01 -1.02
N ILE A 110 -18.04 -5.70 -2.32
CA ILE A 110 -17.05 -4.83 -2.96
C ILE A 110 -17.52 -3.37 -3.05
N TYR A 111 -18.81 -3.13 -2.81
CA TYR A 111 -19.38 -1.78 -2.88
C TYR A 111 -19.10 -1.03 -1.58
N ARG A 112 -18.49 0.16 -1.69
CA ARG A 112 -18.10 0.99 -0.56
C ARG A 112 -18.46 2.45 -0.83
N ASP A 113 -18.72 3.19 0.23
CA ASP A 113 -18.84 4.64 0.12
C ASP A 113 -17.46 5.30 0.28
N PHE A 114 -16.90 5.76 -0.83
CA PHE A 114 -15.58 6.40 -0.84
C PHE A 114 -15.59 7.84 -0.30
N ARG A 115 -16.75 8.44 -0.04
CA ARG A 115 -16.83 9.80 0.54
C ARG A 115 -16.15 9.87 1.91
N VAL A 116 -16.27 8.82 2.72
CA VAL A 116 -15.64 8.74 4.03
C VAL A 116 -14.10 8.83 3.91
N TYR A 117 -13.53 8.11 2.95
CA TYR A 117 -12.09 8.14 2.67
C TYR A 117 -11.65 9.47 2.06
N SER A 118 -12.47 10.05 1.19
CA SER A 118 -12.22 11.36 0.58
C SER A 118 -12.03 12.45 1.63
N CYS A 119 -12.87 12.50 2.65
CA CYS A 119 -12.76 13.49 3.73
C CYS A 119 -11.37 13.47 4.38
N ARG A 120 -10.81 12.29 4.62
CA ARG A 120 -9.49 12.14 5.24
C ARG A 120 -8.35 12.49 4.28
N LEU A 121 -8.50 12.16 2.97
CA LEU A 121 -7.51 12.43 1.94
C LEU A 121 -7.40 13.91 1.52
N ARG A 122 -8.43 14.73 1.74
CA ARG A 122 -8.49 16.10 1.20
C ARG A 122 -7.30 16.98 1.53
N ARG A 123 -6.65 16.76 2.66
CA ARG A 123 -5.50 17.57 3.12
C ARG A 123 -4.15 16.92 2.83
N ALA A 124 -4.13 15.71 2.28
CA ALA A 124 -2.91 15.00 1.96
C ALA A 124 -2.43 15.34 0.54
N THR A 125 -1.13 15.43 0.37
CA THR A 125 -0.46 15.45 -0.94
C THR A 125 -0.31 14.01 -1.42
N ILE A 126 -0.68 13.74 -2.68
CA ILE A 126 -0.57 12.41 -3.28
C ILE A 126 0.48 12.43 -4.38
N GLU A 127 1.58 11.71 -4.15
CA GLU A 127 2.73 11.59 -5.06
C GLU A 127 2.72 10.25 -5.81
N ASN A 128 3.51 10.18 -6.88
CA ASN A 128 3.78 8.95 -7.63
C ASN A 128 5.26 8.98 -8.03
N LEU A 129 6.11 8.86 -7.03
CA LEU A 129 7.57 8.94 -7.15
C LEU A 129 8.21 7.62 -6.74
N SER A 130 9.46 7.38 -7.19
CA SER A 130 10.28 6.34 -6.59
C SER A 130 10.63 6.72 -5.15
N TYR A 131 10.90 5.71 -4.30
CA TYR A 131 11.19 5.94 -2.88
C TYR A 131 12.41 6.83 -2.67
N GLU A 132 13.44 6.71 -3.52
CA GLU A 132 14.66 7.52 -3.45
C GLU A 132 14.35 9.00 -3.68
N LYS A 133 13.55 9.29 -4.73
CA LYS A 133 13.17 10.67 -5.06
C LYS A 133 12.29 11.25 -3.97
N LEU A 134 11.32 10.49 -3.48
CA LEU A 134 10.42 10.93 -2.43
C LEU A 134 11.17 11.24 -1.14
N ILE A 135 12.03 10.33 -0.67
CA ILE A 135 12.80 10.53 0.56
C ILE A 135 13.69 11.77 0.40
N LYS A 136 14.41 11.90 -0.70
CA LYS A 136 15.26 13.06 -0.97
C LYS A 136 14.50 14.39 -0.95
N GLU A 137 13.29 14.42 -1.52
CA GLU A 137 12.47 15.64 -1.63
C GLU A 137 11.92 16.09 -0.28
N TYR A 138 11.51 15.14 0.56
CA TYR A 138 10.78 15.44 1.80
C TYR A 138 11.62 15.29 3.08
N ASP A 139 12.92 14.97 2.98
CA ASP A 139 13.78 14.77 4.15
C ASP A 139 14.06 16.08 4.88
N SER A 140 13.69 16.10 6.15
CA SER A 140 13.98 17.18 7.09
C SER A 140 13.86 16.69 8.53
N GLU A 141 14.37 17.43 9.51
CA GLU A 141 14.28 17.07 10.93
C GLU A 141 12.84 16.88 11.43
N ASP A 142 11.87 17.56 10.81
CA ASP A 142 10.44 17.48 11.11
C ASP A 142 9.73 16.31 10.44
N SER A 143 10.42 15.54 9.59
CA SER A 143 9.83 14.46 8.82
C SER A 143 9.80 13.15 9.59
N LEU A 144 8.69 12.40 9.46
CA LEU A 144 8.57 11.01 9.86
C LEU A 144 8.15 10.18 8.63
N PHE A 145 9.06 9.34 8.16
CA PHE A 145 8.81 8.40 7.09
C PHE A 145 8.25 7.10 7.64
N TYR A 146 7.08 6.68 7.16
CA TYR A 146 6.56 5.34 7.35
C TYR A 146 6.81 4.53 6.08
N LEU A 147 7.46 3.38 6.24
CA LEU A 147 7.86 2.52 5.13
C LEU A 147 7.36 1.09 5.38
N ASP A 148 6.67 0.55 4.39
CA ASP A 148 6.22 -0.85 4.34
C ASP A 148 6.53 -1.40 2.93
N PRO A 149 7.83 -1.56 2.60
CA PRO A 149 8.27 -2.00 1.28
C PRO A 149 7.88 -3.46 1.04
N PRO A 150 7.96 -3.95 -0.22
CA PRO A 150 7.88 -5.38 -0.49
C PRO A 150 8.86 -6.16 0.39
N TYR A 151 8.37 -7.20 1.07
CA TYR A 151 9.18 -7.98 2.00
C TYR A 151 10.20 -8.86 1.26
N PHE A 152 11.37 -9.02 1.83
CA PHE A 152 12.42 -9.89 1.27
C PHE A 152 11.89 -11.32 1.10
N GLY A 153 12.09 -11.89 -0.09
CA GLY A 153 11.56 -13.20 -0.48
C GLY A 153 10.12 -13.18 -1.02
N THR A 154 9.46 -12.01 -1.08
CA THR A 154 8.11 -11.86 -1.65
C THR A 154 8.04 -10.91 -2.84
N GLU A 155 9.17 -10.53 -3.40
CA GLU A 155 9.32 -9.53 -4.48
C GLU A 155 8.50 -9.89 -5.73
N ASN A 156 8.30 -11.19 -5.97
CA ASN A 156 7.49 -11.70 -7.08
C ASN A 156 6.02 -11.23 -7.07
N TYR A 157 5.50 -10.81 -5.93
CA TYR A 157 4.12 -10.30 -5.83
C TYR A 157 3.96 -8.86 -6.35
N TYR A 158 5.07 -8.13 -6.56
CA TYR A 158 5.08 -6.71 -6.92
C TYR A 158 5.64 -6.44 -8.32
N LYS A 159 5.77 -7.46 -9.17
CA LYS A 159 6.34 -7.35 -10.54
C LYS A 159 5.65 -6.31 -11.42
N THR A 160 4.35 -6.11 -11.25
CA THR A 160 3.57 -5.12 -12.03
C THR A 160 3.88 -3.67 -11.69
N ALA A 161 4.53 -3.42 -10.55
CA ALA A 161 4.90 -2.07 -10.08
C ALA A 161 6.42 -1.78 -10.24
N GLY A 162 7.12 -2.49 -11.12
CA GLY A 162 8.56 -2.31 -11.33
C GLY A 162 9.44 -3.26 -10.50
N GLY A 163 8.84 -4.04 -9.61
CA GLY A 163 9.56 -4.96 -8.71
C GLY A 163 10.27 -4.23 -7.55
N PHE A 164 10.90 -5.01 -6.68
CA PHE A 164 11.77 -4.51 -5.61
C PHE A 164 12.86 -5.56 -5.42
N SER A 165 14.05 -5.29 -5.92
CA SER A 165 15.15 -6.25 -5.98
C SER A 165 15.97 -6.31 -4.68
N LYS A 166 16.88 -7.28 -4.57
CA LYS A 166 17.83 -7.32 -3.44
C LYS A 166 18.67 -6.04 -3.34
N GLN A 167 19.01 -5.44 -4.48
CA GLN A 167 19.73 -4.17 -4.53
C GLN A 167 18.90 -3.02 -3.99
N ASP A 168 17.58 -3.02 -4.22
CA ASP A 168 16.69 -2.00 -3.67
C ASP A 168 16.59 -2.07 -2.16
N HIS A 169 16.61 -3.29 -1.56
CA HIS A 169 16.67 -3.44 -0.09
C HIS A 169 17.96 -2.83 0.49
N GLN A 170 19.09 -3.02 -0.17
CA GLN A 170 20.38 -2.44 0.23
C GLN A 170 20.38 -0.92 0.07
N ALA A 171 19.94 -0.43 -1.09
CA ALA A 171 19.87 1.01 -1.37
C ALA A 171 18.94 1.75 -0.40
N LEU A 172 17.79 1.16 -0.06
CA LEU A 172 16.88 1.73 0.92
C LEU A 172 17.54 1.84 2.31
N ALA A 173 18.25 0.80 2.75
CA ALA A 173 18.97 0.84 4.03
C ALA A 173 20.05 1.93 4.05
N GLU A 174 20.78 2.10 2.94
CA GLU A 174 21.80 3.15 2.79
C GLU A 174 21.18 4.56 2.85
N ILE A 175 20.09 4.78 2.13
CA ILE A 175 19.37 6.06 2.17
C ILE A 175 18.91 6.36 3.59
N LEU A 176 18.31 5.39 4.29
CA LEU A 176 17.77 5.59 5.64
C LEU A 176 18.84 5.85 6.71
N ARG A 177 20.11 5.46 6.47
CA ARG A 177 21.23 5.84 7.36
C ARG A 177 21.59 7.32 7.26
N GLY A 178 21.32 7.93 6.11
CA GLY A 178 21.72 9.32 5.83
C GLY A 178 20.63 10.36 6.02
N ILE A 179 19.38 9.98 6.33
CA ILE A 179 18.28 10.96 6.46
C ILE A 179 18.39 11.80 7.74
N LYS A 180 17.91 13.03 7.66
CA LYS A 180 17.76 13.96 8.79
C LYS A 180 16.52 13.66 9.62
N GLY A 181 15.48 13.20 8.93
CA GLY A 181 14.19 12.86 9.52
C GLY A 181 14.21 11.56 10.32
N LYS A 182 13.05 11.25 10.86
CA LYS A 182 12.80 9.98 11.56
C LYS A 182 12.14 8.99 10.62
N PHE A 183 12.38 7.70 10.86
CA PHE A 183 11.66 6.67 10.12
C PHE A 183 11.11 5.56 11.02
N MET A 184 10.07 4.93 10.52
CA MET A 184 9.46 3.71 11.04
C MET A 184 9.27 2.77 9.85
N LEU A 185 9.99 1.65 9.86
CA LEU A 185 10.07 0.70 8.76
C LEU A 185 9.57 -0.67 9.23
N SER A 186 8.61 -1.24 8.50
CA SER A 186 8.09 -2.58 8.70
C SER A 186 8.78 -3.56 7.75
N TYR A 187 9.23 -4.71 8.27
CA TYR A 187 9.83 -5.79 7.47
C TYR A 187 9.55 -7.17 8.05
N ASN A 188 9.63 -8.21 7.19
CA ASN A 188 9.71 -9.58 7.69
C ASN A 188 11.04 -9.81 8.44
N ASP A 189 10.97 -10.58 9.50
CA ASP A 189 12.15 -10.92 10.29
C ASP A 189 12.99 -11.98 9.56
N CYS A 190 14.17 -11.58 9.10
CA CYS A 190 15.18 -12.47 8.54
C CYS A 190 16.59 -11.91 8.74
N GLU A 191 17.58 -12.78 8.63
CA GLU A 191 19.00 -12.45 8.88
C GLU A 191 19.47 -11.26 8.02
N LEU A 192 19.16 -11.26 6.72
CA LEU A 192 19.55 -10.18 5.82
C LEU A 192 19.04 -8.82 6.31
N ILE A 193 17.76 -8.73 6.71
CA ILE A 193 17.17 -7.47 7.19
C ILE A 193 17.79 -7.06 8.52
N ARG A 194 18.00 -7.99 9.44
CA ARG A 194 18.70 -7.69 10.70
C ARG A 194 20.11 -7.16 10.47
N ASP A 195 20.83 -7.70 9.49
CA ASP A 195 22.17 -7.21 9.13
C ASP A 195 22.15 -5.84 8.45
N LEU A 196 21.25 -5.64 7.47
CA LEU A 196 21.11 -4.37 6.76
C LEU A 196 20.77 -3.21 7.70
N TYR A 197 19.99 -3.46 8.73
CA TYR A 197 19.56 -2.42 9.67
C TYR A 197 20.25 -2.50 11.04
N ARG A 198 21.38 -3.20 11.13
CA ARG A 198 22.19 -3.26 12.36
C ARG A 198 22.55 -1.86 12.86
N GLY A 199 22.33 -1.60 14.15
CA GLY A 199 22.56 -0.30 14.79
C GLY A 199 21.32 0.58 14.92
N PHE A 200 20.20 0.22 14.29
CA PHE A 200 18.91 0.85 14.52
C PHE A 200 18.11 0.16 15.62
N ASN A 201 17.11 0.84 16.18
CA ASN A 201 16.19 0.26 17.15
C ASN A 201 15.26 -0.73 16.45
N MET A 202 15.28 -2.00 16.85
CA MET A 202 14.44 -3.06 16.30
C MET A 202 13.48 -3.59 17.35
N LYS A 203 12.19 -3.69 17.00
CA LYS A 203 11.15 -4.28 17.83
C LYS A 203 10.47 -5.41 17.07
N GLU A 204 10.46 -6.61 17.67
CA GLU A 204 9.75 -7.76 17.10
C GLU A 204 8.24 -7.64 17.34
N LEU A 205 7.46 -7.89 16.30
CA LEU A 205 6.01 -7.94 16.31
C LEU A 205 5.55 -9.35 15.95
N LYS A 206 4.81 -10.00 16.84
CA LYS A 206 4.17 -11.28 16.53
C LYS A 206 2.86 -11.03 15.82
N ILE A 207 2.78 -11.40 14.53
CA ILE A 207 1.58 -11.23 13.71
C ILE A 207 1.00 -12.59 13.34
N SER A 208 -0.32 -12.75 13.54
CA SER A 208 -1.05 -13.92 13.05
C SER A 208 -1.76 -13.56 11.74
N TYR A 209 -1.34 -14.15 10.63
CA TYR A 209 -2.01 -13.98 9.35
C TYR A 209 -3.29 -14.81 9.28
N SER A 210 -4.43 -14.16 9.01
CA SER A 210 -5.75 -14.79 8.92
C SER A 210 -6.02 -15.53 7.60
N LEU A 211 -5.06 -15.58 6.67
CA LEU A 211 -5.25 -16.18 5.34
C LEU A 211 -4.91 -17.68 5.26
N ASN A 212 -4.28 -18.24 6.29
CA ASN A 212 -3.96 -19.67 6.33
C ASN A 212 -5.06 -20.45 7.05
N ASN A 213 -5.38 -21.65 6.54
CA ASN A 213 -6.28 -22.58 7.18
C ASN A 213 -5.87 -22.80 8.64
N ALA A 214 -6.83 -23.00 9.52
CA ALA A 214 -6.64 -23.07 10.98
C ALA A 214 -5.58 -24.09 11.45
N ALA A 215 -5.14 -25.02 10.59
CA ALA A 215 -4.12 -26.03 10.85
C ALA A 215 -2.67 -25.56 10.63
N GLU A 216 -2.44 -24.43 9.92
CA GLU A 216 -1.11 -23.91 9.63
C GLU A 216 -0.99 -22.43 9.98
N ARG A 217 -1.26 -22.05 11.21
CA ARG A 217 -0.91 -20.71 11.71
C ARG A 217 0.60 -20.66 11.96
N LYS A 218 1.39 -20.49 10.93
CA LYS A 218 2.77 -20.02 11.10
C LYS A 218 2.70 -18.59 11.66
N SER A 219 3.07 -18.45 12.92
CA SER A 219 3.38 -17.13 13.47
C SER A 219 4.58 -16.60 12.70
N SER A 220 4.38 -15.60 11.85
CA SER A 220 5.52 -14.87 11.30
C SER A 220 5.85 -13.73 12.24
N SER A 221 7.13 -13.55 12.53
CA SER A 221 7.62 -12.36 13.20
C SER A 221 7.89 -11.28 12.15
N GLU A 222 7.46 -10.07 12.45
CA GLU A 222 7.83 -8.88 11.71
C GLU A 222 8.73 -8.00 12.59
N LEU A 223 9.57 -7.21 11.92
CA LEU A 223 10.41 -6.23 12.57
C LEU A 223 9.85 -4.83 12.33
N LEU A 224 9.74 -4.06 13.39
CA LEU A 224 9.57 -2.63 13.32
C LEU A 224 10.91 -1.97 13.63
N ILE A 225 11.49 -1.31 12.63
CA ILE A 225 12.83 -0.74 12.67
C ILE A 225 12.72 0.79 12.69
N MET A 226 13.48 1.45 13.56
CA MET A 226 13.38 2.89 13.78
C MET A 226 14.76 3.48 14.07
N ASN A 227 14.97 4.77 13.73
CA ASN A 227 16.19 5.52 14.08
C ASN A 227 16.06 6.41 15.33
N TYR A 228 15.03 6.17 16.15
CA TYR A 228 14.77 6.94 17.38
C TYR A 228 14.35 6.05 18.52
#